data_bcc998623501b55c590463ea9a15de5a
#
_entry.id   bcc998623501b55c590463ea9a15de5a
#
_cell.length_a   1.000
_cell.length_b   1.000
_cell.length_c   1.000
_cell.angle_alpha   90.00
_cell.angle_beta   90.00
_cell.angle_gamma   90.00
#
_symmetry.space_group_name_H-M   'P 1'
#
loop_
_entity.id
_entity.type
_entity.pdbx_description
1 polymer ?
#
loop_
_entity_poly.entity_id
_entity_poly.type
_entity_poly.pdbx_seq_one_letter_code
_entity_poly.pdbx_strand_id
1 'polypeptide(L)'
;MKKIIPILFLFLSIFLCYIIYNLTLDENIYIMSLGDNISKNKYIKDIENVSEHNTYFTNKDYRIVDVLNIIRYNQELNIDNKQVSIHQILKKADIIILSAGMNDIYSKLNNNTKDIYTYSNDMINNMELLLDEINRYDHRQVFVLGYYNPTDKHDDIYTYLNYKLKRITDKVHFTYIDLSKIFKNNPKYLEKNDNFYLNNEGYKEIIKLIVSIT
;
A
#
# COMPACT_ATOMS: atom_id res chain seq x y z
N MET A 1 -58.29 -11.52 6.76
CA MET A 1 -57.16 -10.95 7.55
C MET A 1 -55.91 -11.84 7.62
N LYS A 2 -55.98 -13.18 7.61
CA LYS A 2 -54.78 -14.07 7.74
C LYS A 2 -53.73 -14.01 6.61
N LYS A 3 -54.02 -13.46 5.41
CA LYS A 3 -53.10 -13.37 4.28
C LYS A 3 -52.29 -12.07 4.17
N ILE A 4 -52.66 -11.03 4.95
CA ILE A 4 -52.02 -9.70 4.89
C ILE A 4 -50.74 -9.67 5.75
N ILE A 5 -50.72 -10.44 6.85
CA ILE A 5 -49.59 -10.47 7.79
C ILE A 5 -48.27 -10.93 7.12
N PRO A 6 -48.20 -12.05 6.32
CA PRO A 6 -46.96 -12.46 5.68
C PRO A 6 -46.46 -11.48 4.60
N ILE A 7 -47.39 -10.77 3.94
CA ILE A 7 -47.00 -9.75 2.93
C ILE A 7 -46.39 -8.54 3.62
N LEU A 8 -46.95 -8.10 4.76
CA LEU A 8 -46.39 -7.00 5.55
C LEU A 8 -44.99 -7.34 6.10
N PHE A 9 -44.79 -8.61 6.54
CA PHE A 9 -43.51 -9.09 7.04
C PHE A 9 -42.42 -9.13 5.91
N LEU A 10 -42.83 -9.50 4.70
CA LEU A 10 -41.95 -9.49 3.53
C LEU A 10 -41.50 -8.06 3.18
N PHE A 11 -42.41 -7.12 3.16
CA PHE A 11 -42.10 -5.70 2.92
C PHE A 11 -41.17 -5.14 3.98
N LEU A 12 -41.43 -5.46 5.26
CA LEU A 12 -40.58 -5.02 6.37
C LEU A 12 -39.17 -5.59 6.29
N SER A 13 -39.02 -6.85 5.91
CA SER A 13 -37.70 -7.48 5.74
C SER A 13 -36.92 -6.89 4.57
N ILE A 14 -37.58 -6.61 3.43
CA ILE A 14 -36.95 -5.96 2.28
C ILE A 14 -36.54 -4.52 2.64
N PHE A 15 -37.38 -3.80 3.36
CA PHE A 15 -37.09 -2.45 3.83
C PHE A 15 -35.94 -2.42 4.84
N LEU A 16 -35.89 -3.39 5.74
CA LEU A 16 -34.76 -3.54 6.69
C LEU A 16 -33.45 -3.89 5.96
N CYS A 17 -33.49 -4.80 5.00
CA CYS A 17 -32.34 -5.11 4.14
C CYS A 17 -31.89 -3.89 3.35
N TYR A 18 -32.81 -3.09 2.82
CA TYR A 18 -32.49 -1.84 2.14
C TYR A 18 -31.86 -0.79 3.06
N ILE A 19 -32.36 -0.65 4.29
CA ILE A 19 -31.76 0.25 5.30
C ILE A 19 -30.36 -0.25 5.69
N ILE A 20 -30.19 -1.55 5.97
CA ILE A 20 -28.89 -2.13 6.28
C ILE A 20 -27.93 -1.94 5.12
N TYR A 21 -28.37 -2.21 3.89
CA TYR A 21 -27.56 -2.00 2.69
C TYR A 21 -27.11 -0.55 2.54
N ASN A 22 -28.00 0.43 2.71
CA ASN A 22 -27.62 1.86 2.64
C ASN A 22 -26.74 2.29 3.83
N LEU A 23 -26.95 1.75 5.03
CA LEU A 23 -26.08 2.03 6.18
C LEU A 23 -24.67 1.43 6.01
N THR A 24 -24.53 0.33 5.24
CA THR A 24 -23.23 -0.28 4.94
C THR A 24 -22.53 0.39 3.74
N LEU A 25 -23.27 1.13 2.90
CA LEU A 25 -22.69 1.90 1.79
C LEU A 25 -22.06 3.24 2.19
N ASP A 26 -22.35 3.72 3.41
CA ASP A 26 -21.83 5.00 3.94
C ASP A 26 -20.63 4.81 4.87
N GLU A 27 -19.93 3.68 4.78
CA GLU A 27 -18.66 3.50 5.46
C GLU A 27 -17.59 4.37 4.77
N ASN A 28 -17.25 5.49 5.40
CA ASN A 28 -16.11 6.31 5.06
C ASN A 28 -14.85 5.44 5.08
N ILE A 29 -14.41 4.97 3.92
CA ILE A 29 -13.21 4.12 3.79
C ILE A 29 -11.98 4.97 4.08
N TYR A 30 -11.18 4.56 5.06
CA TYR A 30 -9.90 5.17 5.38
C TYR A 30 -8.78 4.48 4.63
N ILE A 31 -8.10 5.23 3.74
CA ILE A 31 -6.94 4.73 3.00
C ILE A 31 -5.67 5.31 3.61
N MET A 32 -4.71 4.45 3.91
CA MET A 32 -3.37 4.82 4.36
C MET A 32 -2.33 4.41 3.33
N SER A 33 -1.55 5.37 2.84
CA SER A 33 -0.33 5.09 2.09
C SER A 33 0.88 5.13 3.02
N LEU A 34 1.70 4.09 2.99
CA LEU A 34 2.81 3.88 3.93
C LEU A 34 4.09 3.52 3.16
N GLY A 35 5.22 4.19 3.49
CA GLY A 35 6.53 3.80 2.99
C GLY A 35 7.34 4.86 2.24
N ASP A 36 8.01 4.48 1.15
CA ASP A 36 9.08 5.28 0.55
C ASP A 36 8.62 6.29 -0.52
N ASN A 37 7.72 5.99 -1.43
CA ASN A 37 7.59 6.92 -2.56
C ASN A 37 6.22 7.08 -3.23
N ILE A 38 5.19 6.39 -2.83
CA ILE A 38 3.94 6.36 -3.61
C ILE A 38 3.04 7.55 -3.35
N SER A 39 3.40 8.43 -2.45
CA SER A 39 2.48 9.46 -2.01
C SER A 39 3.02 10.87 -2.03
N LYS A 40 3.41 11.35 -3.18
CA LYS A 40 3.28 12.81 -3.34
C LYS A 40 1.79 13.11 -3.45
N ASN A 41 1.23 13.72 -2.42
CA ASN A 41 -0.15 14.18 -2.16
C ASN A 41 -1.08 14.54 -3.35
N LYS A 42 -0.58 14.53 -4.57
CA LYS A 42 -1.29 15.03 -5.74
C LYS A 42 -2.08 13.97 -6.51
N TYR A 43 -1.71 12.69 -6.36
CA TYR A 43 -2.25 11.61 -7.22
C TYR A 43 -3.31 10.77 -6.56
N ILE A 44 -3.38 10.78 -5.24
CA ILE A 44 -4.42 10.09 -4.50
C ILE A 44 -5.75 10.84 -4.58
N LYS A 45 -5.77 12.09 -5.08
CA LYS A 45 -7.02 12.73 -5.50
C LYS A 45 -7.83 11.89 -6.50
N ASP A 46 -7.18 11.06 -7.29
CA ASP A 46 -7.89 10.14 -8.19
C ASP A 46 -8.48 8.93 -7.41
N ILE A 47 -7.99 8.64 -6.18
CA ILE A 47 -8.63 7.72 -5.21
C ILE A 47 -9.64 8.47 -4.33
N GLU A 48 -9.62 9.80 -4.24
CA GLU A 48 -10.60 10.62 -3.49
C GLU A 48 -12.03 10.37 -3.94
N ASN A 49 -12.24 9.92 -5.17
CA ASN A 49 -13.55 9.41 -5.61
C ASN A 49 -13.96 8.09 -4.93
N VAL A 50 -13.04 7.42 -4.22
CA VAL A 50 -13.27 6.15 -3.51
C VAL A 50 -13.26 6.34 -1.99
N SER A 51 -12.63 7.41 -1.48
CA SER A 51 -12.50 7.66 -0.05
C SER A 51 -12.43 9.15 0.27
N GLU A 52 -13.22 9.59 1.25
CA GLU A 52 -13.16 10.96 1.80
C GLU A 52 -12.00 11.16 2.78
N HIS A 53 -11.38 10.08 3.26
CA HIS A 53 -10.36 10.10 4.29
C HIS A 53 -9.09 9.36 3.84
N ASN A 54 -8.10 10.14 3.43
CA ASN A 54 -6.80 9.61 3.02
C ASN A 54 -5.70 10.12 3.94
N THR A 55 -4.85 9.22 4.44
CA THR A 55 -3.68 9.56 5.24
C THR A 55 -2.41 9.06 4.55
N TYR A 56 -1.42 9.94 4.45
CA TYR A 56 -0.15 9.64 3.80
C TYR A 56 0.96 9.67 4.81
N PHE A 57 1.61 8.55 4.98
CA PHE A 57 2.82 8.44 5.77
C PHE A 57 3.94 7.90 4.88
N THR A 58 4.53 8.81 4.10
CA THR A 58 5.55 8.43 3.16
C THR A 58 6.60 9.52 3.07
N ASN A 59 7.83 9.09 2.92
CA ASN A 59 8.98 9.95 2.67
C ASN A 59 9.86 9.25 1.64
N LYS A 60 10.27 10.00 0.60
CA LYS A 60 11.16 9.49 -0.45
C LYS A 60 12.47 8.89 0.09
N ASP A 61 12.90 9.29 1.28
CA ASP A 61 14.16 8.86 1.88
C ASP A 61 13.96 7.67 2.84
N TYR A 62 12.72 7.22 3.11
CA TYR A 62 12.48 6.08 4.00
C TYR A 62 12.98 4.77 3.41
N ARG A 63 13.61 3.98 4.27
CA ARG A 63 13.91 2.57 4.05
C ARG A 63 12.93 1.71 4.85
N ILE A 64 12.91 0.42 4.59
CA ILE A 64 12.03 -0.53 5.30
C ILE A 64 12.22 -0.42 6.82
N VAL A 65 13.48 -0.33 7.28
CA VAL A 65 13.81 -0.23 8.71
C VAL A 65 13.28 1.05 9.35
N ASP A 66 13.22 2.14 8.60
CA ASP A 66 12.70 3.42 9.12
C ASP A 66 11.19 3.30 9.37
N VAL A 67 10.43 2.76 8.40
CA VAL A 67 8.99 2.50 8.53
C VAL A 67 8.71 1.52 9.67
N LEU A 68 9.48 0.43 9.75
CA LEU A 68 9.36 -0.57 10.81
C LEU A 68 9.54 0.04 12.20
N ASN A 69 10.57 0.89 12.37
CA ASN A 69 10.84 1.54 13.64
C ASN A 69 9.76 2.55 14.02
N ILE A 70 9.22 3.29 13.07
CA ILE A 70 8.12 4.23 13.30
C ILE A 70 6.91 3.49 13.88
N ILE A 71 6.56 2.32 13.32
CA ILE A 71 5.45 1.51 13.83
C ILE A 71 5.80 0.93 15.20
N ARG A 72 6.97 0.29 15.35
CA ARG A 72 7.36 -0.37 16.62
C ARG A 72 7.44 0.57 17.80
N TYR A 73 7.92 1.78 17.58
CA TYR A 73 8.05 2.78 18.64
C TYR A 73 6.82 3.69 18.76
N ASN A 74 5.74 3.38 18.03
CA ASN A 74 4.50 4.14 18.04
C ASN A 74 4.72 5.65 17.91
N GLN A 75 5.53 6.04 16.92
CA GLN A 75 5.90 7.45 16.78
C GLN A 75 4.68 8.33 16.50
N GLU A 76 4.71 9.54 17.02
CA GLU A 76 3.72 10.55 16.70
C GLU A 76 4.03 11.24 15.38
N LEU A 77 2.99 11.45 14.60
CA LEU A 77 3.02 12.08 13.30
C LEU A 77 2.22 13.37 13.31
N ASN A 78 2.71 14.39 12.62
CA ASN A 78 1.97 15.62 12.45
C ASN A 78 1.10 15.51 11.19
N ILE A 79 -0.20 15.34 11.38
CA ILE A 79 -1.20 15.28 10.30
C ILE A 79 -2.18 16.42 10.52
N ASP A 80 -2.30 17.34 9.56
CA ASP A 80 -3.18 18.49 9.63
C ASP A 80 -3.04 19.30 10.94
N ASN A 81 -1.78 19.55 11.35
CA ASN A 81 -1.40 20.23 12.60
C ASN A 81 -1.84 19.51 13.89
N LYS A 82 -2.16 18.24 13.83
CA LYS A 82 -2.45 17.39 14.98
C LYS A 82 -1.37 16.32 15.14
N GLN A 83 -0.93 16.10 16.37
CA GLN A 83 -0.09 14.96 16.71
C GLN A 83 -0.96 13.71 16.83
N VAL A 84 -0.69 12.71 16.00
CA VAL A 84 -1.45 11.45 15.97
C VAL A 84 -0.46 10.30 15.96
N SER A 85 -0.63 9.32 16.83
CA SER A 85 0.25 8.16 16.84
C SER A 85 0.01 7.26 15.62
N ILE A 86 1.08 6.66 15.10
CA ILE A 86 0.98 5.74 13.95
C ILE A 86 0.02 4.57 14.24
N HIS A 87 -0.03 4.07 15.48
CA HIS A 87 -0.94 3.00 15.88
C HIS A 87 -2.41 3.43 15.82
N GLN A 88 -2.72 4.70 16.12
CA GLN A 88 -4.09 5.22 15.96
C GLN A 88 -4.50 5.28 14.49
N ILE A 89 -3.56 5.63 13.60
CA ILE A 89 -3.82 5.68 12.17
C ILE A 89 -4.00 4.26 11.62
N LEU A 90 -3.09 3.34 11.97
CA LEU A 90 -3.18 1.94 11.55
C LEU A 90 -4.50 1.29 12.00
N LYS A 91 -4.98 1.57 13.21
CA LYS A 91 -6.28 1.07 13.70
C LYS A 91 -7.48 1.60 12.93
N LYS A 92 -7.37 2.75 12.28
CA LYS A 92 -8.45 3.38 11.51
C LYS A 92 -8.41 3.03 10.02
N ALA A 93 -7.24 2.60 9.52
CA ALA A 93 -7.07 2.34 8.11
C ALA A 93 -7.81 1.06 7.69
N ASP A 94 -8.78 1.18 6.80
CA ASP A 94 -9.45 0.06 6.15
C ASP A 94 -8.56 -0.53 5.06
N ILE A 95 -7.89 0.34 4.32
CA ILE A 95 -7.00 -0.04 3.22
C ILE A 95 -5.60 0.54 3.47
N ILE A 96 -4.58 -0.32 3.36
CA ILE A 96 -3.18 0.09 3.36
C ILE A 96 -2.56 -0.15 1.99
N ILE A 97 -1.85 0.87 1.48
CA ILE A 97 -0.99 0.75 0.30
C ILE A 97 0.46 0.89 0.79
N LEU A 98 1.16 -0.24 0.86
CA LEU A 98 2.54 -0.30 1.30
C LEU A 98 3.51 -0.28 0.13
N SER A 99 4.41 0.70 0.13
CA SER A 99 5.56 0.77 -0.75
C SER A 99 6.81 1.04 0.07
N ALA A 100 7.69 0.07 0.20
CA ALA A 100 8.93 0.25 0.94
C ALA A 100 10.04 -0.62 0.37
N GLY A 101 11.27 -0.11 0.35
CA GLY A 101 12.45 -0.86 -0.05
C GLY A 101 13.09 -0.46 -1.37
N MET A 102 12.48 0.39 -2.18
CA MET A 102 13.13 0.91 -3.38
C MET A 102 14.39 1.71 -3.03
N ASN A 103 14.37 2.49 -1.95
CA ASN A 103 15.56 3.22 -1.47
C ASN A 103 16.64 2.28 -0.91
N ASP A 104 16.24 1.17 -0.29
CA ASP A 104 17.16 0.14 0.16
C ASP A 104 17.95 -0.44 -1.03
N ILE A 105 17.27 -0.81 -2.10
CA ILE A 105 17.86 -1.34 -3.33
C ILE A 105 18.77 -0.30 -3.98
N TYR A 106 18.25 0.90 -4.21
CA TYR A 106 18.94 1.97 -4.93
C TYR A 106 20.26 2.35 -4.25
N SER A 107 20.26 2.52 -2.93
CA SER A 107 21.43 2.87 -2.17
C SER A 107 22.54 1.82 -2.28
N LYS A 108 22.20 0.53 -2.40
CA LYS A 108 23.14 -0.56 -2.49
C LYS A 108 23.68 -0.78 -3.90
N LEU A 109 22.83 -0.71 -4.91
CA LEU A 109 23.23 -0.87 -6.31
C LEU A 109 24.20 0.24 -6.73
N ASN A 110 23.98 1.48 -6.26
CA ASN A 110 24.88 2.60 -6.56
C ASN A 110 26.24 2.50 -5.87
N ASN A 111 26.31 1.86 -4.71
CA ASN A 111 27.54 1.72 -3.93
C ASN A 111 28.39 0.50 -4.31
N ASN A 112 28.06 -0.19 -5.40
CA ASN A 112 28.82 -1.30 -5.99
C ASN A 112 29.17 -2.40 -4.95
N THR A 113 28.22 -2.78 -4.10
CA THR A 113 28.45 -3.69 -2.98
C THR A 113 28.60 -5.13 -3.47
N LYS A 114 29.70 -5.77 -3.11
CA LYS A 114 30.03 -7.16 -3.49
C LYS A 114 29.05 -8.22 -2.95
N ASP A 115 28.20 -7.84 -1.99
CA ASP A 115 27.31 -8.77 -1.27
C ASP A 115 25.85 -8.34 -1.34
N ILE A 116 25.37 -8.11 -2.57
CA ILE A 116 24.01 -7.65 -2.80
C ILE A 116 22.96 -8.69 -2.37
N TYR A 117 23.25 -9.99 -2.48
CA TYR A 117 22.29 -11.03 -2.09
C TYR A 117 22.13 -11.15 -0.58
N THR A 118 23.21 -11.03 0.21
CA THR A 118 23.09 -10.97 1.68
C THR A 118 22.27 -9.79 2.10
N TYR A 119 22.56 -8.61 1.55
CA TYR A 119 21.77 -7.41 1.81
C TYR A 119 20.31 -7.56 1.41
N SER A 120 20.03 -8.18 0.26
CA SER A 120 18.68 -8.45 -0.19
C SER A 120 17.91 -9.36 0.78
N ASN A 121 18.58 -10.33 1.38
CA ASN A 121 17.97 -11.17 2.41
C ASN A 121 17.65 -10.38 3.68
N ASP A 122 18.57 -9.53 4.15
CA ASP A 122 18.32 -8.67 5.32
C ASP A 122 17.16 -7.71 5.07
N MET A 123 17.08 -7.14 3.87
CA MET A 123 15.99 -6.30 3.43
C MET A 123 14.65 -7.06 3.47
N ILE A 124 14.60 -8.28 2.94
CA ILE A 124 13.38 -9.12 2.97
C ILE A 124 13.00 -9.51 4.39
N ASN A 125 13.96 -9.82 5.26
CA ASN A 125 13.69 -10.09 6.67
C ASN A 125 13.07 -8.87 7.38
N ASN A 126 13.59 -7.68 7.12
CA ASN A 126 13.00 -6.45 7.67
C ASN A 126 11.59 -6.19 7.10
N MET A 127 11.36 -6.51 5.83
CA MET A 127 10.04 -6.41 5.23
C MET A 127 9.06 -7.42 5.85
N GLU A 128 9.46 -8.66 6.09
CA GLU A 128 8.64 -9.66 6.78
C GLU A 128 8.23 -9.16 8.18
N LEU A 129 9.16 -8.60 8.94
CA LEU A 129 8.86 -7.97 10.23
C LEU A 129 7.89 -6.78 10.10
N LEU A 130 8.03 -5.96 9.05
CA LEU A 130 7.12 -4.85 8.81
C LEU A 130 5.71 -5.34 8.48
N LEU A 131 5.57 -6.38 7.64
CA LEU A 131 4.27 -6.99 7.32
C LEU A 131 3.63 -7.59 8.56
N ASP A 132 4.41 -8.26 9.43
CA ASP A 132 3.92 -8.80 10.70
C ASP A 132 3.41 -7.69 11.63
N GLU A 133 4.09 -6.54 11.71
CA GLU A 133 3.61 -5.41 12.52
C GLU A 133 2.29 -4.84 11.97
N ILE A 134 2.15 -4.71 10.65
CA ILE A 134 0.91 -4.25 10.00
C ILE A 134 -0.21 -5.28 10.23
N ASN A 135 0.08 -6.58 10.14
CA ASN A 135 -0.89 -7.66 10.29
C ASN A 135 -1.47 -7.78 11.71
N ARG A 136 -0.94 -7.05 12.69
CA ARG A 136 -1.52 -6.97 14.05
C ARG A 136 -2.82 -6.15 14.12
N TYR A 137 -3.14 -5.43 13.07
CA TYR A 137 -4.33 -4.60 12.96
C TYR A 137 -5.32 -5.23 11.98
N ASP A 138 -6.60 -5.02 12.25
CA ASP A 138 -7.68 -5.52 11.38
C ASP A 138 -7.87 -4.53 10.22
N HIS A 139 -7.44 -4.92 9.04
CA HIS A 139 -7.59 -4.14 7.80
C HIS A 139 -8.45 -4.91 6.82
N ARG A 140 -9.32 -4.18 6.11
CA ARG A 140 -10.12 -4.76 5.02
C ARG A 140 -9.22 -5.24 3.88
N GLN A 141 -8.17 -4.48 3.57
CA GLN A 141 -7.25 -4.80 2.49
C GLN A 141 -5.86 -4.19 2.71
N VAL A 142 -4.82 -4.94 2.45
CA VAL A 142 -3.44 -4.46 2.40
C VAL A 142 -2.82 -4.80 1.05
N PHE A 143 -2.42 -3.77 0.30
CA PHE A 143 -1.69 -3.89 -0.95
C PHE A 143 -0.20 -3.69 -0.72
N VAL A 144 0.62 -4.66 -1.12
CA VAL A 144 2.08 -4.58 -1.05
C VAL A 144 2.63 -4.42 -2.45
N LEU A 145 3.24 -3.29 -2.73
CA LEU A 145 3.75 -2.96 -4.05
C LEU A 145 5.11 -3.60 -4.28
N GLY A 146 5.23 -4.33 -5.38
CA GLY A 146 6.47 -4.94 -5.82
C GLY A 146 7.51 -3.92 -6.30
N TYR A 147 8.75 -4.37 -6.42
CA TYR A 147 9.85 -3.57 -6.93
C TYR A 147 9.85 -3.54 -8.45
N TYR A 148 10.14 -2.39 -9.01
CA TYR A 148 10.35 -2.23 -10.45
C TYR A 148 11.81 -1.91 -10.76
N ASN A 149 12.31 -2.41 -11.88
CA ASN A 149 13.64 -2.07 -12.36
C ASN A 149 13.56 -0.92 -13.37
N PRO A 150 14.04 0.28 -13.03
CA PRO A 150 13.99 1.42 -13.95
C PRO A 150 15.00 1.30 -15.08
N THR A 151 15.92 0.33 -15.02
CA THR A 151 17.00 0.10 -15.99
C THR A 151 17.04 -1.38 -16.40
N ASP A 152 17.90 -1.73 -17.35
CA ASP A 152 18.16 -3.15 -17.70
C ASP A 152 19.20 -3.81 -16.79
N LYS A 153 19.80 -3.05 -15.88
CA LYS A 153 20.85 -3.56 -15.01
C LYS A 153 20.23 -4.26 -13.80
N HIS A 154 20.85 -5.35 -13.36
CA HIS A 154 20.49 -6.04 -12.12
C HIS A 154 19.06 -6.66 -12.09
N ASP A 155 18.54 -7.05 -13.24
CA ASP A 155 17.22 -7.71 -13.36
C ASP A 155 17.09 -8.96 -12.47
N ASP A 156 18.18 -9.69 -12.30
CA ASP A 156 18.27 -10.87 -11.42
C ASP A 156 17.95 -10.51 -9.97
N ILE A 157 18.47 -9.38 -9.47
CA ILE A 157 18.21 -8.88 -8.10
C ILE A 157 16.75 -8.49 -7.93
N TYR A 158 16.18 -7.70 -8.85
CA TYR A 158 14.77 -7.30 -8.78
C TYR A 158 13.84 -8.51 -8.89
N THR A 159 14.15 -9.47 -9.75
CA THR A 159 13.39 -10.72 -9.87
C THR A 159 13.44 -11.52 -8.56
N TYR A 160 14.63 -11.66 -7.96
CA TYR A 160 14.82 -12.35 -6.69
C TYR A 160 14.04 -11.68 -5.56
N LEU A 161 14.15 -10.36 -5.43
CA LEU A 161 13.46 -9.58 -4.40
C LEU A 161 11.94 -9.67 -4.56
N ASN A 162 11.41 -9.54 -5.76
CA ASN A 162 9.97 -9.65 -6.02
C ASN A 162 9.44 -11.06 -5.73
N TYR A 163 10.19 -12.10 -6.07
CA TYR A 163 9.85 -13.47 -5.72
C TYR A 163 9.76 -13.66 -4.18
N LYS A 164 10.74 -13.14 -3.45
CA LYS A 164 10.75 -13.20 -1.99
C LYS A 164 9.64 -12.36 -1.37
N LEU A 165 9.47 -11.12 -1.84
CA LEU A 165 8.43 -10.21 -1.36
C LEU A 165 7.05 -10.82 -1.53
N LYS A 166 6.74 -11.36 -2.72
CA LYS A 166 5.47 -12.04 -2.96
C LYS A 166 5.23 -13.16 -1.95
N ARG A 167 6.24 -14.00 -1.70
CA ARG A 167 6.11 -15.12 -0.75
C ARG A 167 5.81 -14.69 0.68
N ILE A 168 6.46 -13.64 1.20
CA ILE A 168 6.18 -13.14 2.55
C ILE A 168 4.83 -12.41 2.61
N THR A 169 4.42 -11.75 1.53
CA THR A 169 3.10 -11.11 1.40
C THR A 169 1.97 -12.15 1.43
N ASP A 170 2.14 -13.25 0.68
CA ASP A 170 1.19 -14.35 0.65
C ASP A 170 1.03 -15.03 2.05
N LYS A 171 2.09 -15.08 2.88
CA LYS A 171 2.03 -15.67 4.24
C LYS A 171 1.07 -14.93 5.18
N VAL A 172 0.97 -13.62 5.04
CA VAL A 172 0.10 -12.76 5.86
C VAL A 172 -1.23 -12.45 5.16
N HIS A 173 -1.52 -13.11 4.03
CA HIS A 173 -2.74 -12.96 3.24
C HIS A 173 -2.97 -11.53 2.71
N PHE A 174 -1.90 -10.76 2.48
CA PHE A 174 -1.95 -9.46 1.83
C PHE A 174 -1.90 -9.61 0.31
N THR A 175 -2.31 -8.57 -0.42
CA THR A 175 -2.32 -8.58 -1.88
C THR A 175 -1.01 -8.02 -2.43
N TYR A 176 -0.21 -8.87 -3.08
CA TYR A 176 0.99 -8.45 -3.80
C TYR A 176 0.63 -7.86 -5.17
N ILE A 177 1.18 -6.67 -5.49
CA ILE A 177 1.00 -6.00 -6.79
C ILE A 177 2.34 -5.99 -7.53
N ASP A 178 2.40 -6.71 -8.66
CA ASP A 178 3.59 -6.79 -9.50
C ASP A 178 3.74 -5.53 -10.37
N LEU A 179 4.64 -4.65 -9.98
CA LEU A 179 4.98 -3.44 -10.73
C LEU A 179 6.02 -3.67 -11.82
N SER A 180 6.74 -4.79 -11.79
CA SER A 180 7.85 -5.06 -12.69
C SER A 180 7.45 -5.05 -14.16
N LYS A 181 6.27 -5.58 -14.48
CA LYS A 181 5.76 -5.67 -15.86
C LYS A 181 5.45 -4.32 -16.50
N ILE A 182 5.10 -3.32 -15.68
CA ILE A 182 4.65 -2.01 -16.16
C ILE A 182 5.81 -1.05 -16.29
N PHE A 183 6.70 -1.06 -15.30
CA PHE A 183 7.73 -0.03 -15.17
C PHE A 183 9.11 -0.48 -15.63
N LYS A 184 9.29 -1.77 -15.94
CA LYS A 184 10.56 -2.27 -16.47
C LYS A 184 10.90 -1.54 -17.77
N ASN A 185 12.05 -0.87 -17.77
CA ASN A 185 12.58 -0.21 -18.96
C ASN A 185 11.60 0.75 -19.65
N ASN A 186 10.75 1.39 -18.86
CA ASN A 186 9.72 2.27 -19.39
C ASN A 186 9.92 3.71 -18.92
N PRO A 187 10.81 4.49 -19.57
CA PRO A 187 11.15 5.85 -19.16
C PRO A 187 9.96 6.82 -19.19
N LYS A 188 8.86 6.47 -19.89
CA LYS A 188 7.62 7.24 -19.90
C LYS A 188 7.08 7.48 -18.48
N TYR A 189 7.28 6.51 -17.59
CA TYR A 189 6.75 6.53 -16.23
C TYR A 189 7.74 7.05 -15.18
N LEU A 190 8.96 7.41 -15.59
CA LEU A 190 10.03 7.85 -14.70
C LEU A 190 10.18 9.37 -14.69
N GLU A 191 10.69 9.95 -13.61
CA GLU A 191 11.01 11.36 -13.52
C GLU A 191 12.19 11.69 -14.46
N LYS A 192 12.13 12.82 -15.19
CA LYS A 192 13.16 13.21 -16.19
C LYS A 192 14.55 13.44 -15.57
N ASN A 193 14.57 13.95 -14.34
CA ASN A 193 15.81 14.32 -13.64
C ASN A 193 16.31 13.21 -12.69
N ASP A 194 15.50 12.21 -12.48
CA ASP A 194 15.80 11.08 -11.60
C ASP A 194 15.09 9.85 -12.17
N ASN A 195 15.83 9.11 -13.01
CA ASN A 195 15.30 7.94 -13.70
C ASN A 195 14.96 6.76 -12.76
N PHE A 196 14.99 6.98 -11.45
CA PHE A 196 14.67 5.97 -10.45
C PHE A 196 13.24 6.09 -9.92
N TYR A 197 12.74 7.32 -9.78
CA TYR A 197 11.41 7.58 -9.25
C TYR A 197 10.35 7.65 -10.33
N LEU A 198 9.12 7.27 -9.97
CA LEU A 198 7.98 7.38 -10.86
C LEU A 198 7.55 8.84 -10.99
N ASN A 199 7.15 9.20 -12.19
CA ASN A 199 6.47 10.46 -12.46
C ASN A 199 4.95 10.31 -12.24
N ASN A 200 4.21 11.37 -12.52
CA ASN A 200 2.77 11.45 -12.38
C ASN A 200 2.00 10.35 -13.12
N GLU A 201 2.43 10.01 -14.32
CA GLU A 201 1.78 8.96 -15.13
C GLU A 201 2.06 7.57 -14.53
N GLY A 202 3.26 7.34 -13.99
CA GLY A 202 3.59 6.11 -13.27
C GLY A 202 2.71 5.89 -12.05
N TYR A 203 2.48 6.92 -11.25
CA TYR A 203 1.56 6.82 -10.11
C TYR A 203 0.12 6.54 -10.50
N LYS A 204 -0.39 7.15 -11.57
CA LYS A 204 -1.73 6.88 -12.09
C LYS A 204 -1.89 5.42 -12.51
N GLU A 205 -0.86 4.81 -13.10
CA GLU A 205 -0.92 3.40 -13.46
C GLU A 205 -0.99 2.48 -12.24
N ILE A 206 -0.27 2.80 -11.14
CA ILE A 206 -0.39 2.07 -9.87
C ILE A 206 -1.84 2.15 -9.35
N ILE A 207 -2.41 3.35 -9.33
CA ILE A 207 -3.79 3.55 -8.85
C ILE A 207 -4.79 2.75 -9.68
N LYS A 208 -4.65 2.78 -11.02
CA LYS A 208 -5.51 1.97 -11.90
C LYS A 208 -5.42 0.47 -11.58
N LEU A 209 -4.21 -0.02 -11.29
CA LEU A 209 -4.03 -1.43 -10.87
C LEU A 209 -4.76 -1.71 -9.57
N ILE A 210 -4.58 -0.88 -8.55
CA ILE A 210 -5.24 -1.06 -7.26
C ILE A 210 -6.75 -1.07 -7.44
N VAL A 211 -7.31 -0.05 -8.11
CA VAL A 211 -8.75 0.05 -8.38
C VAL A 211 -9.29 -1.13 -9.20
N SER A 212 -8.49 -1.75 -10.06
CA SER A 212 -8.93 -2.92 -10.84
C SER A 212 -9.02 -4.21 -10.04
N ILE A 213 -8.49 -4.24 -8.80
CA ILE A 213 -8.43 -5.41 -7.93
C ILE A 213 -9.40 -5.26 -6.73
N THR A 214 -9.80 -4.02 -6.40
CA THR A 214 -10.82 -3.73 -5.38
C THR A 214 -12.23 -3.88 -5.94
#